data_6b5542aae85057e8ec676c269f6b032b
#
_entry.id   6b5542aae85057e8ec676c269f6b032b
#
_cell.length_a   1.000
_cell.length_b   1.000
_cell.length_c   1.000
_cell.angle_alpha   90.00
_cell.angle_beta   90.00
_cell.angle_gamma   90.00
#
_symmetry.space_group_name_H-M   'P 1'
#
loop_
_entity.id
_entity.type
_entity.pdbx_description
1 polymer ?
#
loop_
_entity_poly.entity_id
_entity_poly.type
_entity_poly.pdbx_seq_one_letter_code
_entity_poly.pdbx_strand_id
1 'polypeptide(L)'
;LGAPAVETFGIFVALGLGMALPYLALAWFPAWRRVLPRPGPWMVRLKQLLAFPLYATVVWLVWVLGAQVDNDAVLRAGATLVAVAFTLWSWRSYRGGAARAWSVVAVAGIVATVVIAWPLVAGTGAAAPVDRAISTADTGAASVDGAWQPYSEARVAQLTEQGRTVFVDYTAAWCVTCQVNERFVLHSAEVRDEFRRLGIVLLRADWTRRDPEITRSLAALGRSGVPAYVLYRKGHAPQLLPEILRKQTVLDALAAL
;
A
#
# COMPACT_ATOMS: atom_id res chain seq x y z
N LEU A 1 -3.62 -7.39 17.05
CA LEU A 1 -2.63 -7.59 18.13
C LEU A 1 -3.29 -8.37 19.30
N GLY A 2 -3.72 -9.61 19.08
CA GLY A 2 -4.35 -10.46 20.09
C GLY A 2 -3.77 -11.87 20.16
N ALA A 3 -2.64 -12.13 19.49
CA ALA A 3 -1.98 -13.42 19.63
C ALA A 3 -1.28 -13.50 20.99
N PRO A 4 -1.40 -14.63 21.73
CA PRO A 4 -0.71 -14.81 22.99
C PRO A 4 0.81 -14.72 22.79
N ALA A 5 1.51 -14.15 23.79
CA ALA A 5 2.95 -13.88 23.71
C ALA A 5 3.78 -15.14 23.33
N VAL A 6 3.31 -16.32 23.73
CA VAL A 6 3.94 -17.61 23.42
C VAL A 6 3.91 -17.91 21.91
N GLU A 7 2.78 -17.66 21.24
CA GLU A 7 2.67 -17.85 19.76
C GLU A 7 3.56 -16.87 19.02
N THR A 8 3.56 -15.61 19.44
CA THR A 8 4.41 -14.59 18.86
C THR A 8 5.89 -14.97 19.00
N PHE A 9 6.31 -15.36 20.19
CA PHE A 9 7.68 -15.81 20.44
C PHE A 9 8.03 -17.05 19.60
N GLY A 10 7.11 -18.03 19.52
CA GLY A 10 7.28 -19.23 18.70
C GLY A 10 7.53 -18.92 17.22
N ILE A 11 6.79 -17.97 16.66
CA ILE A 11 6.95 -17.52 15.27
C ILE A 11 8.33 -16.87 15.05
N PHE A 12 8.78 -16.01 15.96
CA PHE A 12 10.10 -15.39 15.85
C PHE A 12 11.24 -16.39 15.98
N VAL A 13 11.12 -17.37 16.89
CA VAL A 13 12.11 -18.45 17.04
C VAL A 13 12.14 -19.32 15.78
N ALA A 14 10.98 -19.70 15.25
CA ALA A 14 10.89 -20.50 14.03
C ALA A 14 11.50 -19.76 12.82
N LEU A 15 11.25 -18.45 12.70
CA LEU A 15 11.82 -17.61 11.66
C LEU A 15 13.35 -17.51 11.80
N GLY A 16 13.84 -17.28 13.03
CA GLY A 16 15.27 -17.20 13.32
C GLY A 16 16.00 -18.52 13.03
N LEU A 17 15.41 -19.66 13.44
CA LEU A 17 15.92 -20.99 13.14
C LEU A 17 15.92 -21.25 11.62
N GLY A 18 14.85 -20.90 10.92
CA GLY A 18 14.76 -21.05 9.46
C GLY A 18 15.86 -20.30 8.73
N MET A 19 16.18 -19.06 9.17
CA MET A 19 17.29 -18.28 8.62
C MET A 19 18.67 -18.82 9.00
N ALA A 20 18.82 -19.39 10.19
CA ALA A 20 20.08 -19.98 10.65
C ALA A 20 20.38 -21.35 10.01
N LEU A 21 19.32 -22.11 9.66
CA LEU A 21 19.40 -23.49 9.20
C LEU A 21 20.34 -23.68 7.98
N PRO A 22 20.34 -22.84 6.93
CA PRO A 22 21.28 -22.98 5.81
C PRO A 22 22.73 -22.86 6.25
N TYR A 23 23.02 -21.95 7.18
CA TYR A 23 24.38 -21.73 7.68
C TYR A 23 24.84 -22.87 8.58
N LEU A 24 23.94 -23.34 9.45
CA LEU A 24 24.21 -24.51 10.30
C LEU A 24 24.42 -25.78 9.48
N ALA A 25 23.61 -26.00 8.44
CA ALA A 25 23.78 -27.13 7.52
C ALA A 25 25.14 -27.12 6.82
N LEU A 26 25.57 -25.93 6.33
CA LEU A 26 26.88 -25.77 5.71
C LEU A 26 28.05 -25.91 6.69
N ALA A 27 27.84 -25.58 7.97
CA ALA A 27 28.83 -25.76 9.00
C ALA A 27 28.98 -27.21 9.40
N TRP A 28 27.85 -27.94 9.51
CA TRP A 28 27.81 -29.35 9.95
C TRP A 28 28.18 -30.35 8.84
N PHE A 29 27.86 -30.03 7.58
CA PHE A 29 28.15 -30.86 6.43
C PHE A 29 29.17 -30.21 5.48
N PRO A 30 30.50 -30.34 5.75
CA PRO A 30 31.54 -29.71 4.91
C PRO A 30 31.51 -30.17 3.44
N ALA A 31 30.94 -31.34 3.18
CA ALA A 31 30.78 -31.86 1.79
C ALA A 31 29.88 -30.96 0.93
N TRP A 32 28.89 -30.29 1.52
CA TRP A 32 27.98 -29.37 0.81
C TRP A 32 28.68 -28.12 0.32
N ARG A 33 29.81 -27.72 0.94
CA ARG A 33 30.64 -26.60 0.46
C ARG A 33 31.23 -26.88 -0.91
N ARG A 34 31.39 -28.16 -1.27
CA ARG A 34 31.93 -28.58 -2.60
C ARG A 34 30.87 -28.41 -3.70
N VAL A 35 29.60 -28.41 -3.36
CA VAL A 35 28.48 -28.23 -4.30
C VAL A 35 28.24 -26.74 -4.56
N LEU A 36 28.70 -25.85 -3.66
CA LEU A 36 28.54 -24.41 -3.88
C LEU A 36 29.41 -23.97 -5.07
N PRO A 37 28.83 -23.22 -6.01
CA PRO A 37 29.57 -22.66 -7.12
C PRO A 37 30.71 -21.77 -6.60
N ARG A 38 31.90 -21.97 -7.17
CA ARG A 38 33.05 -21.13 -6.80
C ARG A 38 32.78 -19.67 -7.12
N PRO A 39 33.24 -18.73 -6.26
CA PRO A 39 33.08 -17.30 -6.52
C PRO A 39 33.73 -16.93 -7.84
N GLY A 40 33.00 -16.21 -8.69
CA GLY A 40 33.45 -15.87 -10.04
C GLY A 40 32.63 -14.73 -10.65
N PRO A 41 32.89 -14.36 -11.90
CA PRO A 41 32.21 -13.26 -12.59
C PRO A 41 30.69 -13.42 -12.65
N TRP A 42 30.16 -14.63 -12.53
CA TRP A 42 28.72 -14.90 -12.48
C TRP A 42 28.05 -14.28 -11.25
N MET A 43 28.74 -14.19 -10.10
CA MET A 43 28.21 -13.54 -8.89
C MET A 43 28.00 -12.05 -9.10
N VAL A 44 28.88 -11.40 -9.85
CA VAL A 44 28.74 -9.98 -10.19
C VAL A 44 27.51 -9.78 -11.07
N ARG A 45 27.33 -10.64 -12.08
CA ARG A 45 26.14 -10.61 -12.96
C ARG A 45 24.86 -10.90 -12.18
N LEU A 46 24.88 -11.86 -11.26
CA LEU A 46 23.73 -12.16 -10.40
C LEU A 46 23.36 -10.97 -9.49
N LYS A 47 24.38 -10.31 -8.88
CA LYS A 47 24.14 -9.08 -8.10
C LYS A 47 23.53 -7.97 -8.96
N GLN A 48 24.01 -7.80 -10.18
CA GLN A 48 23.45 -6.82 -11.11
C GLN A 48 22.01 -7.19 -11.49
N LEU A 49 21.73 -8.46 -11.77
CA LEU A 49 20.38 -8.93 -12.06
C LEU A 49 19.44 -8.69 -10.88
N LEU A 50 19.87 -8.98 -9.66
CA LEU A 50 19.08 -8.76 -8.44
C LEU A 50 18.85 -7.27 -8.11
N ALA A 51 19.62 -6.37 -8.73
CA ALA A 51 19.36 -4.93 -8.61
C ALA A 51 18.08 -4.50 -9.33
N PHE A 52 17.68 -5.17 -10.44
CA PHE A 52 16.49 -4.78 -11.20
C PHE A 52 15.17 -4.90 -10.41
N PRO A 53 14.91 -5.99 -9.67
CA PRO A 53 13.75 -6.05 -8.77
C PRO A 53 13.74 -4.93 -7.72
N LEU A 54 14.93 -4.55 -7.19
CA LEU A 54 15.02 -3.43 -6.24
C LEU A 54 14.67 -2.10 -6.90
N TYR A 55 15.13 -1.85 -8.13
CA TYR A 55 14.73 -0.66 -8.88
C TYR A 55 13.23 -0.66 -9.17
N ALA A 56 12.67 -1.79 -9.56
CA ALA A 56 11.22 -1.92 -9.75
C ALA A 56 10.45 -1.61 -8.45
N THR A 57 10.95 -2.05 -7.30
CA THR A 57 10.38 -1.72 -5.99
C THR A 57 10.46 -0.23 -5.70
N VAL A 58 11.58 0.43 -6.03
CA VAL A 58 11.73 1.89 -5.87
C VAL A 58 10.71 2.63 -6.73
N VAL A 59 10.56 2.26 -8.01
CA VAL A 59 9.57 2.86 -8.92
C VAL A 59 8.16 2.68 -8.36
N TRP A 60 7.83 1.48 -7.87
CA TRP A 60 6.54 1.20 -7.25
C TRP A 60 6.31 2.05 -5.99
N LEU A 61 7.32 2.18 -5.11
CA LEU A 61 7.22 3.01 -3.90
C LEU A 61 7.02 4.50 -4.23
N VAL A 62 7.70 5.01 -5.27
CA VAL A 62 7.49 6.39 -5.73
C VAL A 62 6.07 6.58 -6.25
N TRP A 63 5.54 5.60 -6.99
CA TRP A 63 4.15 5.63 -7.44
C TRP A 63 3.16 5.61 -6.27
N VAL A 64 3.40 4.74 -5.27
CA VAL A 64 2.59 4.69 -4.03
C VAL A 64 2.65 6.01 -3.27
N LEU A 65 3.85 6.61 -3.17
CA LEU A 65 4.01 7.93 -2.56
C LEU A 65 3.17 8.97 -3.30
N GLY A 66 3.20 8.98 -4.64
CA GLY A 66 2.39 9.87 -5.46
C GLY A 66 0.88 9.70 -5.26
N ALA A 67 0.42 8.47 -4.93
CA ALA A 67 -0.98 8.21 -4.62
C ALA A 67 -1.40 8.68 -3.20
N GLN A 68 -0.44 8.80 -2.28
CA GLN A 68 -0.70 9.20 -0.88
C GLN A 68 -0.58 10.70 -0.64
N VAL A 69 0.25 11.38 -1.41
CA VAL A 69 0.58 12.79 -1.22
C VAL A 69 0.41 13.55 -2.54
N ASP A 70 0.37 14.88 -2.46
CA ASP A 70 0.30 15.72 -3.65
C ASP A 70 1.59 15.64 -4.48
N ASN A 71 1.49 15.95 -5.78
CA ASN A 71 2.64 16.01 -6.67
C ASN A 71 3.76 16.91 -6.15
N ASP A 72 3.41 18.01 -5.45
CA ASP A 72 4.37 18.90 -4.82
C ASP A 72 5.18 18.21 -3.71
N ALA A 73 4.58 17.31 -2.94
CA ALA A 73 5.29 16.55 -1.91
C ALA A 73 6.25 15.52 -2.53
N VAL A 74 5.86 14.88 -3.63
CA VAL A 74 6.75 13.99 -4.40
C VAL A 74 7.94 14.77 -4.96
N LEU A 75 7.67 15.95 -5.54
CA LEU A 75 8.71 16.84 -6.07
C LEU A 75 9.67 17.29 -4.98
N ARG A 76 9.16 17.70 -3.81
CA ARG A 76 9.98 18.08 -2.65
C ARG A 76 10.83 16.91 -2.14
N ALA A 77 10.26 15.70 -2.04
CA ALA A 77 11.02 14.52 -1.66
C ALA A 77 12.16 14.23 -2.65
N GLY A 78 11.89 14.29 -3.95
CA GLY A 78 12.89 14.15 -5.00
C GLY A 78 13.98 15.23 -4.92
N ALA A 79 13.59 16.49 -4.77
CA ALA A 79 14.51 17.62 -4.60
C ALA A 79 15.38 17.46 -3.34
N THR A 80 14.80 16.96 -2.24
CA THR A 80 15.54 16.65 -1.01
C THR A 80 16.61 15.58 -1.24
N LEU A 81 16.27 14.49 -1.95
CA LEU A 81 17.23 13.43 -2.30
C LEU A 81 18.36 13.96 -3.17
N VAL A 82 18.07 14.80 -4.16
CA VAL A 82 19.08 15.45 -5.00
C VAL A 82 19.98 16.36 -4.17
N ALA A 83 19.40 17.16 -3.27
CA ALA A 83 20.16 18.03 -2.38
C ALA A 83 21.07 17.27 -1.43
N VAL A 84 20.60 16.13 -0.87
CA VAL A 84 21.41 15.23 -0.04
C VAL A 84 22.56 14.63 -0.86
N ALA A 85 22.27 14.10 -2.05
CA ALA A 85 23.30 13.54 -2.92
C ALA A 85 24.35 14.58 -3.30
N PHE A 86 23.92 15.79 -3.63
CA PHE A 86 24.82 16.92 -3.93
C PHE A 86 25.68 17.31 -2.72
N THR A 87 25.09 17.36 -1.54
CA THR A 87 25.80 17.66 -0.27
C THR A 87 26.84 16.61 0.04
N LEU A 88 26.52 15.32 -0.08
CA LEU A 88 27.45 14.22 0.14
C LEU A 88 28.59 14.22 -0.88
N TRP A 89 28.28 14.50 -2.15
CA TRP A 89 29.26 14.63 -3.21
C TRP A 89 30.22 15.81 -2.94
N SER A 90 29.67 16.97 -2.58
CA SER A 90 30.44 18.17 -2.23
C SER A 90 31.36 17.94 -1.02
N TRP A 91 30.82 17.27 0.03
CA TRP A 91 31.59 16.89 1.21
C TRP A 91 32.76 15.96 0.87
N ARG A 92 32.54 15.00 0.01
CA ARG A 92 33.57 14.06 -0.45
C ARG A 92 34.64 14.77 -1.27
N SER A 93 34.27 15.72 -2.11
CA SER A 93 35.19 16.58 -2.88
C SER A 93 36.00 17.48 -2.00
N TYR A 94 35.42 18.03 -0.90
CA TYR A 94 36.12 18.83 0.09
C TYR A 94 37.23 18.05 0.80
N ARG A 95 37.01 16.80 1.18
CA ARG A 95 38.03 15.93 1.81
C ARG A 95 39.23 15.63 0.91
N GLY A 96 39.11 15.84 -0.37
CA GLY A 96 40.19 15.69 -1.35
C GLY A 96 41.15 16.86 -1.47
N GLY A 97 41.09 17.89 -0.57
CA GLY A 97 42.04 19.00 -0.50
C GLY A 97 41.66 20.27 -1.28
N ALA A 98 40.41 20.38 -1.71
CA ALA A 98 39.94 21.61 -2.36
C ALA A 98 39.54 22.71 -1.39
N ALA A 99 39.85 23.95 -1.77
CA ALA A 99 39.84 25.16 -0.98
C ALA A 99 38.52 25.52 -0.27
N ARG A 100 38.61 26.51 0.61
CA ARG A 100 37.55 27.14 1.41
C ARG A 100 36.21 27.40 0.70
N ALA A 101 36.19 27.52 -0.66
CA ALA A 101 35.01 27.66 -1.48
C ALA A 101 34.07 26.45 -1.38
N TRP A 102 34.58 25.23 -1.27
CA TRP A 102 33.77 24.00 -1.17
C TRP A 102 33.06 23.82 0.17
N SER A 103 33.63 24.43 1.26
CA SER A 103 32.95 24.43 2.56
C SER A 103 31.66 25.27 2.51
N VAL A 104 31.70 26.40 1.81
CA VAL A 104 30.50 27.24 1.62
C VAL A 104 29.44 26.50 0.82
N VAL A 105 29.83 25.79 -0.24
CA VAL A 105 28.92 24.99 -1.06
C VAL A 105 28.32 23.83 -0.25
N ALA A 106 29.10 23.16 0.59
CA ALA A 106 28.60 22.08 1.46
C ALA A 106 27.61 22.62 2.50
N VAL A 107 27.91 23.74 3.15
CA VAL A 107 26.99 24.38 4.10
C VAL A 107 25.71 24.85 3.42
N ALA A 108 25.82 25.48 2.25
CA ALA A 108 24.64 25.89 1.46
C ALA A 108 23.79 24.67 1.08
N GLY A 109 24.41 23.54 0.71
CA GLY A 109 23.73 22.29 0.42
C GLY A 109 22.97 21.72 1.63
N ILE A 110 23.58 21.76 2.81
CA ILE A 110 22.92 21.33 4.08
C ILE A 110 21.73 22.24 4.38
N VAL A 111 21.90 23.55 4.30
CA VAL A 111 20.82 24.52 4.55
C VAL A 111 19.69 24.31 3.54
N ALA A 112 19.99 24.16 2.26
CA ALA A 112 18.99 23.89 1.23
C ALA A 112 18.24 22.58 1.52
N THR A 113 18.94 21.51 1.90
CA THR A 113 18.33 20.23 2.27
C THR A 113 17.36 20.39 3.44
N VAL A 114 17.79 21.09 4.50
CA VAL A 114 16.95 21.35 5.68
C VAL A 114 15.72 22.17 5.32
N VAL A 115 15.87 23.23 4.54
CA VAL A 115 14.75 24.11 4.13
C VAL A 115 13.73 23.36 3.25
N ILE A 116 14.21 22.53 2.32
CA ILE A 116 13.33 21.74 1.43
C ILE A 116 12.65 20.62 2.19
N ALA A 117 13.35 19.97 3.13
CA ALA A 117 12.83 18.84 3.91
C ALA A 117 11.93 19.29 5.07
N TRP A 118 12.07 20.53 5.58
CA TRP A 118 11.32 21.01 6.74
C TRP A 118 9.80 20.82 6.64
N PRO A 119 9.12 21.18 5.54
CA PRO A 119 7.68 20.97 5.41
C PRO A 119 7.26 19.51 5.42
N LEU A 120 8.15 18.60 4.98
CA LEU A 120 7.89 17.14 4.99
C LEU A 120 7.92 16.57 6.42
N VAL A 121 8.79 17.12 7.28
CA VAL A 121 8.98 16.67 8.66
C VAL A 121 8.04 17.39 9.63
N ALA A 122 7.80 18.68 9.40
CA ALA A 122 6.95 19.50 10.27
C ALA A 122 5.44 19.23 10.10
N GLY A 123 5.05 18.34 9.17
CA GLY A 123 3.64 18.04 8.93
C GLY A 123 2.81 19.24 8.43
N THR A 124 3.47 20.35 8.06
CA THR A 124 2.83 21.57 7.56
C THR A 124 2.36 21.44 6.11
N GLY A 125 2.58 20.30 5.49
CA GLY A 125 1.84 19.88 4.31
C GLY A 125 0.42 19.59 4.73
N ALA A 126 -0.36 20.65 5.01
CA ALA A 126 -1.80 20.54 5.14
C ALA A 126 -2.27 19.78 3.91
N ALA A 127 -2.79 18.57 4.11
CA ALA A 127 -3.61 17.94 3.11
C ALA A 127 -4.63 18.99 2.72
N ALA A 128 -4.46 19.59 1.54
CA ALA A 128 -5.48 20.45 0.99
C ALA A 128 -6.76 19.62 1.02
N PRO A 129 -7.85 20.13 1.59
CA PRO A 129 -9.10 19.39 1.58
C PRO A 129 -9.39 19.04 0.12
N VAL A 130 -9.50 17.73 -0.16
CA VAL A 130 -9.86 17.20 -1.48
C VAL A 130 -11.34 17.50 -1.78
N ASP A 131 -11.92 18.44 -1.07
CA ASP A 131 -13.29 18.93 -1.26
C ASP A 131 -13.53 19.66 -2.60
N ARG A 132 -12.50 19.86 -3.41
CA ARG A 132 -12.66 20.64 -4.63
C ARG A 132 -12.79 19.85 -5.93
N ALA A 133 -12.61 18.53 -5.92
CA ALA A 133 -12.77 17.70 -7.11
C ALA A 133 -14.00 16.78 -7.11
N ILE A 134 -14.73 16.69 -6.00
CA ILE A 134 -15.92 15.84 -5.87
C ILE A 134 -17.21 16.68 -5.79
N SER A 135 -17.10 18.01 -5.78
CA SER A 135 -18.23 18.92 -5.49
C SER A 135 -19.12 19.27 -6.71
N THR A 136 -18.96 18.66 -7.86
CA THR A 136 -19.82 18.95 -9.02
C THR A 136 -20.23 17.72 -9.84
N ALA A 137 -20.34 16.55 -9.22
CA ALA A 137 -20.98 15.42 -9.87
C ALA A 137 -22.10 14.88 -8.99
N ASP A 138 -23.26 15.47 -9.20
CA ASP A 138 -24.57 14.82 -9.12
C ASP A 138 -25.04 14.28 -7.76
N THR A 139 -25.63 15.17 -6.98
CA THR A 139 -26.72 14.83 -6.03
C THR A 139 -27.90 14.31 -6.86
N GLY A 140 -28.04 12.97 -7.01
CA GLY A 140 -29.36 12.51 -7.36
C GLY A 140 -29.59 11.37 -8.33
N ALA A 141 -28.57 10.71 -8.86
CA ALA A 141 -28.83 9.51 -9.67
C ALA A 141 -28.20 8.28 -8.98
N ALA A 142 -29.05 7.39 -8.48
CA ALA A 142 -28.66 6.03 -8.16
C ALA A 142 -28.23 5.36 -9.48
N SER A 143 -26.94 5.45 -9.84
CA SER A 143 -26.41 4.75 -11.00
C SER A 143 -26.49 3.24 -10.74
N VAL A 144 -27.52 2.63 -11.29
CA VAL A 144 -27.77 1.15 -11.29
C VAL A 144 -26.74 0.42 -12.18
N ASP A 145 -25.78 1.14 -12.70
CA ASP A 145 -24.94 0.73 -13.84
C ASP A 145 -23.63 0.03 -13.45
N GLY A 146 -23.51 -0.48 -12.22
CA GLY A 146 -22.31 -1.21 -11.79
C GLY A 146 -21.05 -0.33 -11.62
N ALA A 147 -21.22 1.00 -11.60
CA ALA A 147 -20.13 1.93 -11.32
C ALA A 147 -19.84 2.02 -9.82
N TRP A 148 -18.57 2.01 -9.46
CA TRP A 148 -18.11 2.20 -8.10
C TRP A 148 -18.36 3.64 -7.63
N GLN A 149 -19.01 3.80 -6.48
CA GLN A 149 -19.26 5.08 -5.84
C GLN A 149 -18.33 5.26 -4.64
N PRO A 150 -17.98 6.50 -4.26
CA PRO A 150 -17.24 6.76 -3.02
C PRO A 150 -17.99 6.24 -1.79
N TYR A 151 -17.23 5.67 -0.85
CA TYR A 151 -17.76 5.21 0.42
C TYR A 151 -18.04 6.37 1.37
N SER A 152 -19.14 6.28 2.11
CA SER A 152 -19.34 6.94 3.41
C SER A 152 -20.28 6.09 4.28
N GLU A 153 -20.12 6.14 5.59
CA GLU A 153 -20.99 5.42 6.54
C GLU A 153 -22.45 5.84 6.35
N ALA A 154 -22.69 7.15 6.17
CA ALA A 154 -24.02 7.70 5.90
C ALA A 154 -24.64 7.11 4.61
N ARG A 155 -23.84 6.93 3.56
CA ARG A 155 -24.31 6.35 2.30
C ARG A 155 -24.67 4.88 2.44
N VAL A 156 -23.86 4.10 3.17
CA VAL A 156 -24.18 2.69 3.48
C VAL A 156 -25.49 2.61 4.25
N ALA A 157 -25.65 3.41 5.31
CA ALA A 157 -26.86 3.44 6.12
C ALA A 157 -28.10 3.80 5.26
N GLN A 158 -28.03 4.89 4.51
CA GLN A 158 -29.10 5.35 3.64
C GLN A 158 -29.55 4.26 2.65
N LEU A 159 -28.61 3.61 1.97
CA LEU A 159 -28.91 2.58 0.98
C LEU A 159 -29.51 1.33 1.61
N THR A 160 -28.99 0.90 2.76
CA THR A 160 -29.51 -0.24 3.51
C THR A 160 -30.91 0.01 4.05
N GLU A 161 -31.22 1.22 4.54
CA GLU A 161 -32.56 1.61 4.96
C GLU A 161 -33.56 1.56 3.79
N GLN A 162 -33.13 1.95 2.60
CA GLN A 162 -33.90 1.82 1.35
C GLN A 162 -34.08 0.36 0.88
N GLY A 163 -33.55 -0.62 1.62
CA GLY A 163 -33.63 -2.03 1.28
C GLY A 163 -32.65 -2.46 0.16
N ARG A 164 -31.67 -1.61 -0.18
CA ARG A 164 -30.65 -1.93 -1.18
C ARG A 164 -29.53 -2.77 -0.55
N THR A 165 -29.06 -3.77 -1.26
CA THR A 165 -27.84 -4.49 -0.89
C THR A 165 -26.63 -3.68 -1.36
N VAL A 166 -25.66 -3.51 -0.46
CA VAL A 166 -24.45 -2.72 -0.70
C VAL A 166 -23.22 -3.61 -0.54
N PHE A 167 -22.37 -3.61 -1.55
CA PHE A 167 -21.04 -4.23 -1.47
C PHE A 167 -20.00 -3.14 -1.28
N VAL A 168 -19.19 -3.24 -0.22
CA VAL A 168 -18.12 -2.28 0.08
C VAL A 168 -16.77 -2.95 -0.08
N ASP A 169 -15.93 -2.35 -0.93
CA ASP A 169 -14.53 -2.70 -1.14
C ASP A 169 -13.64 -1.72 -0.37
N TYR A 170 -13.07 -2.18 0.75
CA TYR A 170 -12.05 -1.44 1.48
C TYR A 170 -10.67 -1.76 0.88
N THR A 171 -10.11 -0.77 0.21
CA THR A 171 -8.90 -0.91 -0.60
C THR A 171 -7.87 0.19 -0.32
N ALA A 172 -6.67 0.05 -0.85
CA ALA A 172 -5.66 1.11 -0.87
C ALA A 172 -4.71 0.93 -2.05
N ALA A 173 -4.15 2.01 -2.58
CA ALA A 173 -3.21 1.97 -3.70
C ALA A 173 -1.96 1.14 -3.41
N TRP A 174 -1.47 1.15 -2.17
CA TRP A 174 -0.30 0.37 -1.73
C TRP A 174 -0.60 -1.11 -1.42
N CYS A 175 -1.86 -1.51 -1.43
CA CYS A 175 -2.29 -2.88 -1.10
C CYS A 175 -2.24 -3.78 -2.34
N VAL A 176 -1.16 -4.54 -2.49
CA VAL A 176 -0.97 -5.45 -3.64
C VAL A 176 -2.10 -6.47 -3.75
N THR A 177 -2.52 -7.08 -2.62
CA THR A 177 -3.63 -8.05 -2.58
C THR A 177 -4.94 -7.42 -3.06
N CYS A 178 -5.22 -6.16 -2.69
CA CYS A 178 -6.39 -5.43 -3.16
C CYS A 178 -6.38 -5.29 -4.69
N GLN A 179 -5.24 -4.87 -5.27
CA GLN A 179 -5.07 -4.69 -6.72
C GLN A 179 -5.27 -6.02 -7.47
N VAL A 180 -4.75 -7.12 -6.93
CA VAL A 180 -4.93 -8.47 -7.50
C VAL A 180 -6.40 -8.88 -7.45
N ASN A 181 -7.05 -8.75 -6.29
CA ASN A 181 -8.46 -9.10 -6.11
C ASN A 181 -9.38 -8.24 -7.02
N GLU A 182 -9.12 -6.94 -7.10
CA GLU A 182 -9.86 -6.03 -7.95
C GLU A 182 -9.75 -6.45 -9.42
N ARG A 183 -8.52 -6.64 -9.92
CA ARG A 183 -8.26 -6.94 -11.32
C ARG A 183 -8.80 -8.31 -11.75
N PHE A 184 -8.59 -9.36 -10.94
CA PHE A 184 -8.85 -10.73 -11.35
C PHE A 184 -10.19 -11.29 -10.86
N VAL A 185 -10.79 -10.65 -9.84
CA VAL A 185 -12.06 -11.11 -9.26
C VAL A 185 -13.16 -10.08 -9.48
N LEU A 186 -13.05 -8.88 -8.89
CA LEU A 186 -14.14 -7.89 -8.92
C LEU A 186 -14.40 -7.33 -10.33
N HIS A 187 -13.35 -7.21 -11.16
CA HIS A 187 -13.49 -6.78 -12.56
C HIS A 187 -13.74 -7.92 -13.54
N SER A 188 -13.88 -9.17 -13.07
CA SER A 188 -14.26 -10.27 -13.96
C SER A 188 -15.70 -10.09 -14.48
N ALA A 189 -15.97 -10.51 -15.70
CA ALA A 189 -17.28 -10.36 -16.32
C ALA A 189 -18.36 -11.03 -15.48
N GLU A 190 -18.10 -12.25 -15.00
CA GLU A 190 -19.06 -13.05 -14.23
C GLU A 190 -19.52 -12.34 -12.96
N VAL A 191 -18.57 -11.78 -12.19
CA VAL A 191 -18.87 -11.08 -10.92
C VAL A 191 -19.59 -9.76 -11.18
N ARG A 192 -19.14 -8.99 -12.20
CA ARG A 192 -19.79 -7.73 -12.55
C ARG A 192 -21.22 -7.92 -13.06
N ASP A 193 -21.44 -8.96 -13.88
CA ASP A 193 -22.77 -9.26 -14.41
C ASP A 193 -23.72 -9.67 -13.28
N GLU A 194 -23.22 -10.42 -12.30
CA GLU A 194 -23.99 -10.82 -11.13
C GLU A 194 -24.31 -9.62 -10.21
N PHE A 195 -23.37 -8.71 -9.97
CA PHE A 195 -23.65 -7.46 -9.26
C PHE A 195 -24.75 -6.64 -9.94
N ARG A 196 -24.70 -6.54 -11.28
CA ARG A 196 -25.72 -5.83 -12.06
C ARG A 196 -27.06 -6.54 -12.01
N ARG A 197 -27.07 -7.88 -12.17
CA ARG A 197 -28.29 -8.69 -12.14
C ARG A 197 -29.05 -8.54 -10.83
N LEU A 198 -28.32 -8.49 -9.71
CA LEU A 198 -28.88 -8.35 -8.37
C LEU A 198 -29.10 -6.89 -7.95
N GLY A 199 -28.72 -5.93 -8.78
CA GLY A 199 -28.86 -4.50 -8.48
C GLY A 199 -28.07 -4.03 -7.27
N ILE A 200 -26.89 -4.63 -7.02
CA ILE A 200 -26.04 -4.33 -5.86
C ILE A 200 -25.35 -2.99 -6.08
N VAL A 201 -25.38 -2.15 -5.07
CA VAL A 201 -24.63 -0.88 -5.07
C VAL A 201 -23.21 -1.14 -4.65
N LEU A 202 -22.26 -0.70 -5.47
CA LEU A 202 -20.81 -0.88 -5.24
C LEU A 202 -20.22 0.39 -4.65
N LEU A 203 -19.68 0.30 -3.44
CA LEU A 203 -18.98 1.41 -2.78
C LEU A 203 -17.51 1.07 -2.60
N ARG A 204 -16.64 2.05 -2.88
CA ARG A 204 -15.19 1.93 -2.70
C ARG A 204 -14.74 2.79 -1.52
N ALA A 205 -14.16 2.15 -0.52
CA ALA A 205 -13.55 2.78 0.64
C ALA A 205 -12.03 2.83 0.44
N ASP A 206 -11.54 3.91 -0.18
CA ASP A 206 -10.11 4.10 -0.46
C ASP A 206 -9.37 4.59 0.80
N TRP A 207 -8.67 3.67 1.43
CA TRP A 207 -7.87 3.91 2.63
C TRP A 207 -6.40 4.25 2.33
N THR A 208 -6.07 4.64 1.12
CA THR A 208 -4.70 5.00 0.71
C THR A 208 -4.09 6.05 1.62
N ARG A 209 -4.87 7.05 2.02
CA ARG A 209 -4.50 8.17 2.90
C ARG A 209 -4.90 7.96 4.36
N ARG A 210 -5.35 6.76 4.74
CA ARG A 210 -5.82 6.42 6.09
C ARG A 210 -6.95 7.34 6.60
N ASP A 211 -7.97 7.53 5.76
CA ASP A 211 -9.15 8.30 6.10
C ASP A 211 -9.71 7.87 7.47
N PRO A 212 -10.03 8.82 8.39
CA PRO A 212 -10.51 8.51 9.73
C PRO A 212 -11.88 7.82 9.76
N GLU A 213 -12.79 8.12 8.82
CA GLU A 213 -14.10 7.49 8.74
C GLU A 213 -13.95 6.03 8.35
N ILE A 214 -13.15 5.75 7.30
CA ILE A 214 -12.84 4.39 6.86
C ILE A 214 -12.10 3.61 7.95
N THR A 215 -11.18 4.26 8.68
CA THR A 215 -10.44 3.64 9.79
C THR A 215 -11.38 3.17 10.90
N ARG A 216 -12.37 3.99 11.28
CA ARG A 216 -13.37 3.63 12.29
C ARG A 216 -14.26 2.49 11.83
N SER A 217 -14.69 2.53 10.58
CA SER A 217 -15.50 1.47 9.97
C SER A 217 -14.75 0.13 9.94
N LEU A 218 -13.48 0.12 9.54
CA LEU A 218 -12.64 -1.08 9.60
C LEU A 218 -12.53 -1.62 11.04
N ALA A 219 -12.30 -0.75 12.01
CA ALA A 219 -12.20 -1.15 13.42
C ALA A 219 -13.52 -1.73 13.94
N ALA A 220 -14.67 -1.17 13.57
CA ALA A 220 -15.99 -1.71 13.89
C ALA A 220 -16.24 -3.10 13.31
N LEU A 221 -15.62 -3.42 12.17
CA LEU A 221 -15.63 -4.73 11.53
C LEU A 221 -14.59 -5.71 12.12
N GLY A 222 -13.85 -5.30 13.16
CA GLY A 222 -12.75 -6.08 13.75
C GLY A 222 -11.51 -6.18 12.85
N ARG A 223 -11.36 -5.24 11.90
CA ARG A 223 -10.23 -5.20 10.97
C ARG A 223 -9.29 -4.04 11.30
N SER A 224 -7.98 -4.31 11.21
CA SER A 224 -6.93 -3.30 11.42
C SER A 224 -6.34 -2.75 10.12
N GLY A 225 -6.83 -3.19 8.96
CA GLY A 225 -6.32 -2.81 7.66
C GLY A 225 -7.09 -3.39 6.49
N VAL A 226 -6.59 -3.15 5.30
CA VAL A 226 -7.12 -3.63 4.02
C VAL A 226 -6.30 -4.81 3.49
N PRO A 227 -6.89 -5.71 2.68
CA PRO A 227 -8.24 -5.65 2.10
C PRO A 227 -9.35 -6.09 3.06
N ALA A 228 -10.53 -5.49 2.92
CA ALA A 228 -11.75 -6.02 3.52
C ALA A 228 -12.92 -5.84 2.55
N TYR A 229 -13.78 -6.84 2.47
CA TYR A 229 -14.92 -6.88 1.56
C TYR A 229 -16.16 -7.19 2.36
N VAL A 230 -17.18 -6.36 2.25
CA VAL A 230 -18.34 -6.44 3.11
C VAL A 230 -19.64 -6.30 2.32
N LEU A 231 -20.58 -7.20 2.57
CA LEU A 231 -21.95 -7.10 2.10
C LEU A 231 -22.83 -6.59 3.25
N TYR A 232 -23.53 -5.49 2.99
CA TYR A 232 -24.50 -4.89 3.90
C TYR A 232 -25.92 -5.12 3.36
N ARG A 233 -26.81 -5.59 4.24
CA ARG A 233 -28.23 -5.82 3.96
C ARG A 233 -29.10 -5.30 5.09
N LYS A 234 -30.28 -4.85 4.77
CA LYS A 234 -31.26 -4.41 5.77
C LYS A 234 -31.62 -5.55 6.74
N GLY A 235 -31.51 -5.28 8.04
CA GLY A 235 -31.87 -6.24 9.08
C GLY A 235 -30.89 -7.39 9.29
N HIS A 236 -29.72 -7.38 8.64
CA HIS A 236 -28.68 -8.38 8.81
C HIS A 236 -27.38 -7.74 9.29
N ALA A 237 -26.58 -8.52 10.03
CA ALA A 237 -25.22 -8.11 10.36
C ALA A 237 -24.36 -8.02 9.09
N PRO A 238 -23.37 -7.11 9.06
CA PRO A 238 -22.43 -7.02 7.95
C PRO A 238 -21.74 -8.37 7.70
N GLN A 239 -21.80 -8.86 6.47
CA GLN A 239 -21.18 -10.13 6.07
C GLN A 239 -19.79 -9.84 5.52
N LEU A 240 -18.74 -10.22 6.25
CA LEU A 240 -17.35 -10.14 5.81
C LEU A 240 -17.01 -11.29 4.87
N LEU A 241 -16.34 -10.97 3.75
CA LEU A 241 -15.74 -11.96 2.86
C LEU A 241 -14.26 -12.16 3.18
N PRO A 242 -13.63 -13.25 2.70
CA PRO A 242 -12.19 -13.50 2.87
C PRO A 242 -11.32 -12.40 2.24
N GLU A 243 -10.14 -12.16 2.82
CA GLU A 243 -9.17 -11.18 2.32
C GLU A 243 -8.61 -11.55 0.93
N ILE A 244 -8.44 -12.84 0.67
CA ILE A 244 -8.07 -13.36 -0.65
C ILE A 244 -9.36 -13.79 -1.32
N LEU A 245 -9.84 -12.98 -2.26
CA LEU A 245 -11.07 -13.27 -2.98
C LEU A 245 -10.83 -14.34 -4.06
N ARG A 246 -11.87 -15.17 -4.22
CA ARG A 246 -12.04 -16.03 -5.39
C ARG A 246 -13.39 -15.68 -6.03
N LYS A 247 -13.48 -15.78 -7.35
CA LYS A 247 -14.74 -15.52 -8.06
C LYS A 247 -15.90 -16.30 -7.44
N GLN A 248 -15.70 -17.61 -7.21
CA GLN A 248 -16.71 -18.47 -6.64
C GLN A 248 -17.16 -18.00 -5.25
N THR A 249 -16.23 -17.58 -4.40
CA THR A 249 -16.56 -17.06 -3.06
C THR A 249 -17.47 -15.84 -3.10
N VAL A 250 -17.23 -14.94 -4.07
CA VAL A 250 -18.09 -13.77 -4.26
C VAL A 250 -19.44 -14.20 -4.78
N LEU A 251 -19.49 -15.06 -5.82
CA LEU A 251 -20.74 -15.54 -6.41
C LEU A 251 -21.59 -16.33 -5.40
N ASP A 252 -20.97 -17.16 -4.56
CA ASP A 252 -21.68 -17.91 -3.50
C ASP A 252 -22.26 -16.96 -2.45
N ALA A 253 -21.53 -15.92 -2.06
CA ALA A 253 -22.02 -14.90 -1.14
C ALA A 253 -23.18 -14.09 -1.74
N LEU A 254 -23.18 -13.87 -3.05
CA LEU A 254 -24.24 -13.19 -3.78
C LEU A 254 -25.46 -14.10 -3.99
N ALA A 255 -25.26 -15.40 -4.19
CA ALA A 255 -26.34 -16.38 -4.31
C ALA A 255 -27.11 -16.63 -2.99
N ALA A 256 -26.48 -16.29 -1.85
CA ALA A 256 -27.09 -16.39 -0.51
C ALA A 256 -27.88 -15.13 -0.11
N LEU A 257 -28.07 -14.15 -1.03
CA LEU A 257 -28.87 -12.94 -0.78
C LEU A 257 -30.35 -13.19 -0.92
#